data_0848eeb78959e39568dbaa3215a8f4b9
#
_entry.id   0848eeb78959e39568dbaa3215a8f4b9
#
_cell.length_a   1.000
_cell.length_b   1.000
_cell.length_c   1.000
_cell.angle_alpha   90.00
_cell.angle_beta   90.00
_cell.angle_gamma   90.00
#
_symmetry.space_group_name_H-M   'P 1'
#
loop_
_entity.id
_entity.type
_entity.pdbx_description
1 polymer ?
#
loop_
_entity_poly.entity_id
_entity_poly.type
_entity_poly.pdbx_seq_one_letter_code
_entity_poly.pdbx_strand_id
1 'polypeptide(L)'
;MEEDIKCLSPEEKKQKRQEASRPILDAFWSWVEATSAMHTTNEMLTKALTYATNQKEYLETFMEDGRLPISNNLCEANIKPFATARRAWLFADTPKGAKANAVLYTLVESARLNELDVFAYLKYLLTEMPNNHHPEHPEIIDN
;
A
#
# COMPACT_ATOMS: atom_id res chain seq x y z
N MET A 1 -11.12 -11.60 15.14
CA MET A 1 -12.10 -11.03 14.20
C MET A 1 -11.59 -11.03 12.76
N GLU A 2 -10.51 -10.31 12.38
CA GLU A 2 -10.00 -10.31 10.98
C GLU A 2 -9.62 -11.72 10.48
N GLU A 3 -9.07 -12.57 11.34
CA GLU A 3 -8.81 -13.99 11.04
C GLU A 3 -10.08 -14.75 10.72
N ASP A 4 -11.16 -14.52 11.48
CA ASP A 4 -12.43 -15.25 11.34
C ASP A 4 -13.18 -14.89 10.05
N ILE A 5 -12.96 -13.68 9.55
CA ILE A 5 -13.61 -13.18 8.33
C ILE A 5 -12.74 -13.36 7.07
N LYS A 6 -11.55 -13.93 7.18
CA LYS A 6 -10.57 -14.02 6.08
C LYS A 6 -11.12 -14.70 4.83
N CYS A 7 -11.97 -15.70 4.99
CA CYS A 7 -12.55 -16.48 3.89
C CYS A 7 -13.89 -15.93 3.36
N LEU A 8 -14.41 -14.84 3.92
CA LEU A 8 -15.67 -14.25 3.49
C LEU A 8 -15.49 -13.42 2.22
N SER A 9 -16.59 -13.17 1.50
CA SER A 9 -16.62 -12.24 0.38
C SER A 9 -16.30 -10.80 0.82
N PRO A 10 -15.87 -9.92 -0.09
CA PRO A 10 -15.60 -8.52 0.25
C PRO A 10 -16.79 -7.81 0.90
N GLU A 11 -17.99 -8.06 0.44
CA GLU A 11 -19.23 -7.49 0.95
C GLU A 11 -19.51 -7.96 2.38
N GLU A 12 -19.39 -9.26 2.63
CA GLU A 12 -19.55 -9.84 3.96
C GLU A 12 -18.49 -9.34 4.94
N LYS A 13 -17.23 -9.21 4.49
CA LYS A 13 -16.14 -8.60 5.29
C LYS A 13 -16.48 -7.17 5.68
N LYS A 14 -16.91 -6.37 4.72
CA LYS A 14 -17.32 -4.99 4.97
C LYS A 14 -18.42 -4.94 6.01
N GLN A 15 -19.47 -5.75 5.86
CA GLN A 15 -20.56 -5.80 6.82
C GLN A 15 -20.09 -6.20 8.22
N LYS A 16 -19.29 -7.25 8.35
CA LYS A 16 -18.74 -7.70 9.62
C LYS A 16 -17.86 -6.64 10.30
N ARG A 17 -17.08 -5.90 9.53
CA ARG A 17 -16.29 -4.77 10.03
C ARG A 17 -17.19 -3.65 10.55
N GLN A 18 -18.27 -3.31 9.83
CA GLN A 18 -19.24 -2.32 10.31
C GLN A 18 -19.91 -2.76 11.62
N GLU A 19 -20.23 -4.04 11.76
CA GLU A 19 -20.85 -4.58 12.97
C GLU A 19 -19.90 -4.62 14.17
N ALA A 20 -18.67 -5.08 13.97
CA ALA A 20 -17.74 -5.40 15.06
C ALA A 20 -16.63 -4.36 15.26
N SER A 21 -16.08 -3.77 14.17
CA SER A 21 -14.97 -2.83 14.26
C SER A 21 -15.42 -1.39 14.45
N ARG A 22 -16.57 -1.00 13.89
CA ARG A 22 -17.08 0.37 14.01
C ARG A 22 -17.24 0.81 15.45
N PRO A 23 -17.87 0.05 16.36
CA PRO A 23 -17.98 0.47 17.75
C PRO A 23 -16.63 0.66 18.45
N ILE A 24 -15.63 -0.16 18.09
CA ILE A 24 -14.27 -0.05 18.65
C ILE A 24 -13.59 1.22 18.15
N LEU A 25 -13.72 1.53 16.86
CA LEU A 25 -13.18 2.75 16.28
C LEU A 25 -13.84 4.00 16.86
N ASP A 26 -15.14 3.99 17.01
CA ASP A 26 -15.87 5.12 17.60
C ASP A 26 -15.43 5.37 19.04
N ALA A 27 -15.26 4.32 19.82
CA ALA A 27 -14.72 4.43 21.19
C ALA A 27 -13.27 4.94 21.19
N PHE A 28 -12.43 4.48 20.27
CA PHE A 28 -11.05 4.95 20.10
C PHE A 28 -11.02 6.45 19.75
N TRP A 29 -11.82 6.88 18.75
CA TRP A 29 -11.85 8.29 18.36
C TRP A 29 -12.39 9.20 19.45
N SER A 30 -13.40 8.75 20.18
CA SER A 30 -13.91 9.48 21.36
C SER A 30 -12.82 9.65 22.43
N TRP A 31 -12.01 8.61 22.64
CA TRP A 31 -10.85 8.69 23.54
C TRP A 31 -9.78 9.65 23.01
N VAL A 32 -9.45 9.61 21.70
CA VAL A 32 -8.49 10.52 21.06
C VAL A 32 -8.93 11.98 21.25
N GLU A 33 -10.20 12.29 20.98
CA GLU A 33 -10.76 13.63 21.15
C GLU A 33 -10.71 14.11 22.60
N ALA A 34 -11.16 13.28 23.52
CA ALA A 34 -11.14 13.60 24.97
C ALA A 34 -9.71 13.82 25.47
N THR A 35 -8.77 12.97 25.05
CA THR A 35 -7.37 13.06 25.46
C THR A 35 -6.66 14.25 24.83
N SER A 36 -6.98 14.58 23.58
CA SER A 36 -6.43 15.76 22.88
C SER A 36 -6.89 17.08 23.53
N ALA A 37 -8.08 17.10 24.12
CA ALA A 37 -8.59 18.25 24.84
C ALA A 37 -7.89 18.48 26.20
N MET A 38 -7.19 17.47 26.72
CA MET A 38 -6.43 17.59 27.98
C MET A 38 -5.07 18.24 27.73
N HIS A 39 -4.71 19.20 28.56
CA HIS A 39 -3.34 19.73 28.56
C HIS A 39 -2.36 18.67 29.03
N THR A 40 -1.52 18.18 28.13
CA THR A 40 -0.45 17.23 28.45
C THR A 40 0.92 17.86 28.17
N THR A 41 1.88 17.62 29.04
CA THR A 41 3.28 17.96 28.84
C THR A 41 4.06 16.87 28.10
N ASN A 42 3.41 15.73 27.82
CA ASN A 42 4.02 14.61 27.13
C ASN A 42 4.02 14.84 25.60
N GLU A 43 5.16 15.29 25.08
CA GLU A 43 5.36 15.54 23.65
C GLU A 43 5.07 14.32 22.76
N MET A 44 5.46 13.11 23.20
CA MET A 44 5.24 11.89 22.40
C MET A 44 3.73 11.59 22.28
N LEU A 45 2.99 11.75 23.36
CA LEU A 45 1.53 11.58 23.35
C LEU A 45 0.88 12.62 22.43
N THR A 46 1.28 13.88 22.54
CA THR A 46 0.77 14.97 21.66
C THR A 46 1.04 14.66 20.17
N LYS A 47 2.24 14.21 19.84
CA LYS A 47 2.58 13.83 18.45
C LYS A 47 1.73 12.65 17.97
N ALA A 48 1.52 11.65 18.82
CA ALA A 48 0.70 10.48 18.46
C ALA A 48 -0.77 10.85 18.25
N LEU A 49 -1.35 11.68 19.13
CA LEU A 49 -2.74 12.14 18.97
C LEU A 49 -2.92 13.02 17.73
N THR A 50 -1.97 13.93 17.47
CA THR A 50 -1.97 14.76 16.26
C THR A 50 -1.88 13.89 15.00
N TYR A 51 -0.99 12.90 15.00
CA TYR A 51 -0.89 11.95 13.90
C TYR A 51 -2.20 11.19 13.68
N ALA A 52 -2.77 10.62 14.74
CA ALA A 52 -4.03 9.88 14.66
C ALA A 52 -5.14 10.77 14.07
N THR A 53 -5.30 11.99 14.58
CA THR A 53 -6.31 12.94 14.11
C THR A 53 -6.14 13.29 12.63
N ASN A 54 -4.90 13.60 12.20
CA ASN A 54 -4.60 13.98 10.83
C ASN A 54 -4.73 12.81 9.84
N GLN A 55 -4.61 11.58 10.31
CA GLN A 55 -4.68 10.37 9.48
C GLN A 55 -6.01 9.61 9.62
N LYS A 56 -6.99 10.16 10.35
CA LYS A 56 -8.26 9.49 10.66
C LYS A 56 -8.92 8.88 9.42
N GLU A 57 -9.08 9.67 8.37
CA GLU A 57 -9.70 9.25 7.12
C GLU A 57 -8.98 8.04 6.50
N TYR A 58 -7.64 8.09 6.45
CA TYR A 58 -6.84 6.99 5.89
C TYR A 58 -6.84 5.75 6.77
N LEU A 59 -6.86 5.92 8.10
CA LEU A 59 -6.90 4.82 9.06
C LEU A 59 -8.25 4.08 9.05
N GLU A 60 -9.32 4.71 8.59
CA GLU A 60 -10.63 4.09 8.47
C GLU A 60 -10.93 3.49 7.09
N THR A 61 -10.10 3.74 6.07
CA THR A 61 -10.34 3.32 4.68
C THR A 61 -10.63 1.82 4.54
N PHE A 62 -10.05 0.95 5.39
CA PHE A 62 -10.32 -0.48 5.37
C PHE A 62 -11.79 -0.85 5.70
N MET A 63 -12.53 0.08 6.31
CA MET A 63 -13.95 -0.07 6.60
C MET A 63 -14.85 0.11 5.37
N GLU A 64 -14.34 0.75 4.34
CA GLU A 64 -15.10 1.10 3.13
C GLU A 64 -15.17 -0.07 2.14
N ASP A 65 -14.12 -0.88 2.10
CA ASP A 65 -13.99 -2.00 1.16
C ASP A 65 -13.38 -3.23 1.84
N GLY A 66 -14.09 -4.35 1.80
CA GLY A 66 -13.63 -5.61 2.40
C GLY A 66 -12.41 -6.24 1.70
N ARG A 67 -12.02 -5.74 0.51
CA ARG A 67 -10.77 -6.14 -0.17
C ARG A 67 -9.53 -5.54 0.47
N LEU A 68 -9.68 -4.39 1.13
CA LEU A 68 -8.55 -3.70 1.76
C LEU A 68 -8.11 -4.45 3.01
N PRO A 69 -6.83 -4.82 3.13
CA PRO A 69 -6.30 -5.42 4.34
C PRO A 69 -6.16 -4.35 5.44
N ILE A 70 -6.41 -4.74 6.69
CA ILE A 70 -6.17 -3.86 7.84
C ILE A 70 -4.67 -3.67 8.13
N SER A 71 -3.85 -4.59 7.66
CA SER A 71 -2.40 -4.61 7.89
C SER A 71 -1.67 -4.12 6.64
N ASN A 72 -0.58 -3.39 6.85
CA ASN A 72 0.31 -2.92 5.79
C ASN A 72 1.36 -3.97 5.37
N ASN A 73 1.30 -5.18 5.91
CA ASN A 73 2.32 -6.21 5.71
C ASN A 73 2.57 -6.55 4.24
N LEU A 74 1.51 -6.52 3.41
CA LEU A 74 1.63 -6.79 1.98
C LEU A 74 2.44 -5.69 1.26
N CYS A 75 2.15 -4.43 1.56
CA CYS A 75 2.91 -3.31 1.01
C CYS A 75 4.37 -3.34 1.49
N GLU A 76 4.60 -3.61 2.77
CA GLU A 76 5.94 -3.72 3.33
C GLU A 76 6.73 -4.87 2.71
N ALA A 77 6.10 -6.03 2.52
CA ALA A 77 6.73 -7.18 1.87
C ALA A 77 7.16 -6.85 0.43
N ASN A 78 6.34 -6.10 -0.31
CA ASN A 78 6.63 -5.71 -1.69
C ASN A 78 7.68 -4.59 -1.80
N ILE A 79 7.74 -3.67 -0.82
CA ILE A 79 8.73 -2.59 -0.80
C ILE A 79 10.08 -3.05 -0.20
N LYS A 80 10.05 -4.01 0.71
CA LYS A 80 11.24 -4.50 1.42
C LYS A 80 12.37 -4.97 0.50
N PRO A 81 12.14 -5.72 -0.60
CA PRO A 81 13.19 -6.09 -1.54
C PRO A 81 13.87 -4.85 -2.14
N PHE A 82 13.10 -3.83 -2.55
CA PHE A 82 13.65 -2.57 -3.07
C PHE A 82 14.51 -1.84 -2.03
N ALA A 83 14.00 -1.70 -0.80
CA ALA A 83 14.73 -1.06 0.29
C ALA A 83 16.03 -1.81 0.66
N THR A 84 16.01 -3.15 0.58
CA THR A 84 17.18 -4.00 0.84
C THR A 84 18.20 -3.93 -0.31
N ALA A 85 17.72 -3.95 -1.55
CA ALA A 85 18.56 -3.88 -2.76
C ALA A 85 19.31 -2.55 -2.87
N ARG A 86 18.84 -1.48 -2.22
CA ARG A 86 19.59 -0.21 -2.07
C ARG A 86 21.02 -0.40 -1.57
N ARG A 87 21.30 -1.44 -0.81
CA ARG A 87 22.66 -1.75 -0.34
C ARG A 87 23.54 -2.32 -1.45
N ALA A 88 22.96 -2.91 -2.48
CA ALA A 88 23.69 -3.56 -3.57
C ALA A 88 24.03 -2.60 -4.73
N TRP A 89 23.15 -1.68 -5.07
CA TRP A 89 23.36 -0.74 -6.17
C TRP A 89 23.58 0.71 -5.76
N LEU A 90 24.00 0.94 -4.52
CA LEU A 90 24.27 2.30 -4.05
C LEU A 90 23.14 3.30 -4.42
N PHE A 91 23.35 4.55 -4.39
CA PHE A 91 22.29 5.55 -4.53
C PHE A 91 21.98 5.87 -6.00
N ALA A 92 20.77 6.28 -6.28
CA ALA A 92 20.48 7.01 -7.50
C ALA A 92 20.96 8.45 -7.31
N ASP A 93 22.04 8.85 -7.99
CA ASP A 93 22.65 10.16 -7.85
C ASP A 93 21.74 11.33 -8.32
N THR A 94 20.67 11.00 -9.04
CA THR A 94 19.74 11.99 -9.58
C THR A 94 18.29 11.60 -9.34
N PRO A 95 17.35 12.57 -9.22
CA PRO A 95 15.91 12.29 -9.15
C PRO A 95 15.40 11.48 -10.35
N LYS A 96 15.95 11.69 -11.54
CA LYS A 96 15.60 10.92 -12.75
C LYS A 96 16.03 9.45 -12.62
N GLY A 97 17.25 9.20 -12.12
CA GLY A 97 17.74 7.85 -11.84
C GLY A 97 16.90 7.14 -10.79
N ALA A 98 16.53 7.83 -9.70
CA ALA A 98 15.65 7.29 -8.68
C ALA A 98 14.28 6.89 -9.24
N LYS A 99 13.69 7.73 -10.11
CA LYS A 99 12.42 7.43 -10.78
C LYS A 99 12.54 6.23 -11.72
N ALA A 100 13.60 6.16 -12.50
CA ALA A 100 13.85 5.02 -13.40
C ALA A 100 13.98 3.70 -12.62
N ASN A 101 14.72 3.70 -11.52
CA ASN A 101 14.84 2.53 -10.64
C ASN A 101 13.48 2.13 -10.05
N ALA A 102 12.68 3.09 -9.60
CA ALA A 102 11.35 2.80 -9.06
C ALA A 102 10.45 2.16 -10.12
N VAL A 103 10.44 2.67 -11.35
CA VAL A 103 9.67 2.11 -12.47
C VAL A 103 10.12 0.68 -12.78
N LEU A 104 11.42 0.45 -12.98
CA LEU A 104 11.94 -0.89 -13.26
C LEU A 104 11.60 -1.89 -12.16
N TYR A 105 11.70 -1.45 -10.90
CA TYR A 105 11.36 -2.30 -9.78
C TYR A 105 9.87 -2.62 -9.71
N THR A 106 9.01 -1.66 -10.05
CA THR A 106 7.57 -1.89 -10.16
C THR A 106 7.27 -2.97 -11.21
N LEU A 107 7.92 -2.93 -12.38
CA LEU A 107 7.76 -3.96 -13.41
C LEU A 107 8.21 -5.34 -12.93
N VAL A 108 9.37 -5.42 -12.25
CA VAL A 108 9.88 -6.68 -11.67
C VAL A 108 8.91 -7.26 -10.64
N GLU A 109 8.44 -6.44 -9.69
CA GLU A 109 7.52 -6.92 -8.66
C GLU A 109 6.14 -7.25 -9.24
N SER A 110 5.67 -6.50 -10.24
CA SER A 110 4.43 -6.85 -10.95
C SER A 110 4.53 -8.21 -11.64
N ALA A 111 5.64 -8.51 -12.33
CA ALA A 111 5.86 -9.82 -12.92
C ALA A 111 5.86 -10.93 -11.86
N ARG A 112 6.54 -10.72 -10.72
CA ARG A 112 6.57 -11.70 -9.61
C ARG A 112 5.21 -11.94 -8.99
N LEU A 113 4.43 -10.89 -8.76
CA LEU A 113 3.08 -10.99 -8.20
C LEU A 113 2.10 -11.72 -9.12
N ASN A 114 2.36 -11.68 -10.44
CA ASN A 114 1.58 -12.41 -11.44
C ASN A 114 2.21 -13.76 -11.83
N GLU A 115 3.20 -14.24 -11.07
CA GLU A 115 3.87 -15.53 -11.28
C GLU A 115 4.53 -15.66 -12.68
N LEU A 116 4.91 -14.53 -13.28
CA LEU A 116 5.59 -14.50 -14.57
C LEU A 116 7.10 -14.68 -14.38
N ASP A 117 7.76 -15.27 -15.40
CA ASP A 117 9.21 -15.24 -15.47
C ASP A 117 9.69 -13.82 -15.71
N VAL A 118 10.38 -13.24 -14.71
CA VAL A 118 10.81 -11.83 -14.71
C VAL A 118 11.73 -11.53 -15.89
N PHE A 119 12.64 -12.46 -16.25
CA PHE A 119 13.57 -12.24 -17.35
C PHE A 119 12.83 -12.26 -18.69
N ALA A 120 11.97 -13.22 -18.91
CA ALA A 120 11.16 -13.32 -20.12
C ALA A 120 10.26 -12.10 -20.29
N TYR A 121 9.60 -11.67 -19.20
CA TYR A 121 8.76 -10.48 -19.18
C TYR A 121 9.51 -9.19 -19.53
N LEU A 122 10.65 -8.94 -18.88
CA LEU A 122 11.47 -7.76 -19.19
C LEU A 122 12.04 -7.80 -20.59
N LYS A 123 12.48 -8.98 -21.07
CA LYS A 123 12.92 -9.16 -22.45
C LYS A 123 11.81 -8.83 -23.44
N TYR A 124 10.60 -9.31 -23.20
CA TYR A 124 9.44 -9.00 -24.01
C TYR A 124 9.18 -7.49 -24.07
N LEU A 125 9.09 -6.83 -22.92
CA LEU A 125 8.86 -5.38 -22.87
C LEU A 125 9.93 -4.59 -23.64
N LEU A 126 11.22 -4.92 -23.43
CA LEU A 126 12.33 -4.23 -24.09
C LEU A 126 12.39 -4.50 -25.60
N THR A 127 11.80 -5.59 -26.06
CA THR A 127 11.72 -5.91 -27.48
C THR A 127 10.54 -5.22 -28.15
N GLU A 128 9.36 -5.28 -27.52
CA GLU A 128 8.11 -4.80 -28.12
C GLU A 128 7.91 -3.28 -27.97
N MET A 129 8.26 -2.71 -26.81
CA MET A 129 8.05 -1.28 -26.58
C MET A 129 8.79 -0.37 -27.57
N PRO A 130 10.06 -0.62 -27.97
CA PRO A 130 10.72 0.19 -28.98
C PRO A 130 10.11 0.08 -30.38
N ASN A 131 9.45 -1.04 -30.67
CA ASN A 131 8.82 -1.33 -31.94
C ASN A 131 7.36 -0.90 -32.00
N ASN A 132 6.77 -0.54 -30.86
CA ASN A 132 5.39 -0.06 -30.80
C ASN A 132 5.34 1.43 -31.13
N HIS A 133 4.85 1.76 -32.32
CA HIS A 133 4.73 3.14 -32.82
C HIS A 133 3.50 3.89 -32.23
N HIS A 134 2.71 3.26 -31.37
CA HIS A 134 1.51 3.83 -30.75
C HIS A 134 1.59 3.81 -29.24
N PRO A 135 2.50 4.61 -28.62
CA PRO A 135 2.62 4.66 -27.15
C PRO A 135 1.37 5.22 -26.43
N GLU A 136 0.40 5.70 -27.20
CA GLU A 136 -0.87 6.26 -26.70
C GLU A 136 -1.97 5.20 -26.49
N HIS A 137 -1.73 3.95 -26.91
CA HIS A 137 -2.69 2.85 -26.85
C HIS A 137 -2.13 1.69 -25.99
N PRO A 138 -2.23 1.78 -24.64
CA PRO A 138 -1.77 0.72 -23.75
C PRO A 138 -2.55 -0.59 -23.89
N GLU A 139 -3.74 -0.57 -24.50
CA GLU A 139 -4.57 -1.74 -24.79
C GLU A 139 -3.95 -2.75 -25.77
N ILE A 140 -2.84 -2.41 -26.42
CA ILE A 140 -2.13 -3.32 -27.35
C ILE A 140 -1.29 -4.38 -26.61
N ILE A 141 -1.20 -4.30 -25.29
CA ILE A 141 -0.44 -5.24 -24.44
C ILE A 141 -1.25 -6.50 -24.08
N ASP A 142 -2.55 -6.53 -24.39
CA ASP A 142 -3.49 -7.60 -23.98
C ASP A 142 -3.71 -8.70 -25.05
N ASN A 143 -2.74 -8.99 -25.93
CA ASN A 143 -2.83 -10.11 -26.87
C ASN A 143 -1.65 -11.06 -26.73
#